data_727993c8a48eb2ed967817fe5d6739af
#
_entry.id   727993c8a48eb2ed967817fe5d6739af
#
_cell.length_a   1.000
_cell.length_b   1.000
_cell.length_c   1.000
_cell.angle_alpha   90.00
_cell.angle_beta   90.00
_cell.angle_gamma   90.00
#
_symmetry.space_group_name_H-M   'P 1'
#
loop_
_entity.id
_entity.type
_entity.pdbx_description
1 polymer ?
#
loop_
_entity_poly.entity_id
_entity_poly.type
_entity_poly.pdbx_seq_one_letter_code
_entity_poly.pdbx_strand_id
1 'polypeptide(L)'
;MTSDGIKHKLKERAQFEGFSLMRICRPWSLKEHSQRLQEFLNKNRHGEMSWMNQKVEWRSDPSSLWPNAQSCVMLGESYSPKHDPLEILKKPEKGAISVYAQNKDYHDVVKKRLKRLARWLVKEFECEVKVFVDTAPVPEKALGQAAGLGWQGKHTNLVSRELGSWFFIGSIFTTLNIEEDSMEISNCGTCTSCLDVCPTNAFPKPYKLDARLCISYLTIESSSPVPEHLRSKIGNRIYGCDDCLAVCPWNKFAKEAADNKYHARDDLLEPELDELVTLDDLSFRKKFSGSPIKRIGRDRFIRNVLYAIGNSHDKRYLDKIEHLVKDPNPIVADAAQWAKRELNG
;
A
#
# COMPACT_ATOMS: atom_id res chain seq x y z
N MET A 1 34.68 -9.94 -12.45
CA MET A 1 34.21 -8.53 -12.42
C MET A 1 34.23 -8.07 -10.97
N THR A 2 34.59 -6.82 -10.70
CA THR A 2 34.55 -6.27 -9.33
C THR A 2 33.09 -6.04 -8.87
N SER A 3 32.86 -6.00 -7.54
CA SER A 3 31.55 -5.71 -6.97
C SER A 3 30.95 -4.39 -7.50
N ASP A 4 31.76 -3.35 -7.58
CA ASP A 4 31.38 -2.04 -8.18
C ASP A 4 30.93 -2.17 -9.63
N GLY A 5 31.63 -2.97 -10.43
CA GLY A 5 31.26 -3.19 -11.83
C GLY A 5 29.90 -3.90 -11.96
N ILE A 6 29.61 -4.88 -11.07
CA ILE A 6 28.32 -5.55 -11.00
C ILE A 6 27.24 -4.55 -10.62
N LYS A 7 27.45 -3.75 -9.58
CA LYS A 7 26.50 -2.76 -9.07
C LYS A 7 26.16 -1.70 -10.12
N HIS A 8 27.16 -1.21 -10.86
CA HIS A 8 26.96 -0.23 -11.93
C HIS A 8 26.08 -0.79 -13.05
N LYS A 9 26.42 -1.94 -13.62
CA LYS A 9 25.63 -2.59 -14.66
C LYS A 9 24.21 -2.91 -14.20
N LEU A 10 24.06 -3.34 -12.95
CA LEU A 10 22.75 -3.66 -12.38
C LEU A 10 21.88 -2.41 -12.24
N LYS A 11 22.47 -1.25 -11.86
CA LYS A 11 21.79 0.03 -11.76
C LYS A 11 21.27 0.49 -13.13
N GLU A 12 22.10 0.45 -14.15
CA GLU A 12 21.71 0.78 -15.52
C GLU A 12 20.58 -0.14 -16.02
N ARG A 13 20.72 -1.43 -15.76
CA ARG A 13 19.69 -2.39 -16.14
C ARG A 13 18.39 -2.17 -15.38
N ALA A 14 18.41 -1.87 -14.09
CA ALA A 14 17.23 -1.55 -13.30
C ALA A 14 16.49 -0.32 -13.84
N GLN A 15 17.23 0.73 -14.21
CA GLN A 15 16.67 1.93 -14.86
C GLN A 15 16.01 1.59 -16.21
N PHE A 16 16.68 0.77 -17.03
CA PHE A 16 16.12 0.29 -18.32
C PHE A 16 14.80 -0.49 -18.12
N GLU A 17 14.70 -1.25 -17.04
CA GLU A 17 13.46 -1.98 -16.69
C GLU A 17 12.37 -1.09 -16.10
N GLY A 18 12.69 0.20 -15.83
CA GLY A 18 11.74 1.22 -15.37
C GLY A 18 11.75 1.47 -13.86
N PHE A 19 12.73 0.94 -13.12
CA PHE A 19 12.89 1.29 -11.71
C PHE A 19 13.56 2.65 -11.55
N SER A 20 13.02 3.48 -10.66
CA SER A 20 13.54 4.83 -10.40
C SER A 20 14.77 4.81 -9.49
N LEU A 21 14.80 3.87 -8.55
CA LEU A 21 15.89 3.70 -7.58
C LEU A 21 16.31 2.24 -7.48
N MET A 22 17.60 2.03 -7.25
CA MET A 22 18.17 0.73 -6.90
C MET A 22 19.22 0.93 -5.81
N ARG A 23 19.15 0.10 -4.76
CA ARG A 23 20.08 0.07 -3.62
C ARG A 23 20.29 -1.38 -3.17
N ILE A 24 21.36 -1.61 -2.45
CA ILE A 24 21.78 -2.95 -1.99
C ILE A 24 21.85 -2.97 -0.47
N CYS A 25 21.34 -4.05 0.15
CA CYS A 25 21.62 -4.36 1.55
C CYS A 25 21.91 -5.87 1.72
N ARG A 26 22.25 -6.26 2.95
CA ARG A 26 22.36 -7.65 3.34
C ARG A 26 21.03 -8.20 3.84
N PRO A 27 20.70 -9.48 3.63
CA PRO A 27 19.46 -10.07 4.15
C PRO A 27 19.37 -10.07 5.69
N TRP A 28 20.49 -9.93 6.40
CA TRP A 28 20.60 -9.91 7.87
C TRP A 28 20.72 -8.50 8.49
N SER A 29 20.50 -7.43 7.72
CA SER A 29 20.71 -6.03 8.17
C SER A 29 19.57 -5.46 9.04
N LEU A 30 18.77 -6.29 9.72
CA LEU A 30 17.47 -5.88 10.32
C LEU A 30 17.43 -5.94 11.86
N LYS A 31 18.49 -5.53 12.56
CA LYS A 31 18.65 -5.70 14.03
C LYS A 31 17.44 -5.25 14.88
N GLU A 32 16.80 -4.12 14.54
CA GLU A 32 15.68 -3.58 15.32
C GLU A 32 14.30 -4.00 14.81
N HIS A 33 14.23 -4.53 13.59
CA HIS A 33 12.96 -4.84 12.95
C HIS A 33 12.21 -5.96 13.66
N SER A 34 12.92 -7.01 14.06
CA SER A 34 12.35 -8.17 14.76
C SER A 34 11.62 -7.75 16.05
N GLN A 35 12.22 -6.88 16.84
CA GLN A 35 11.60 -6.38 18.09
C GLN A 35 10.35 -5.55 17.80
N ARG A 36 10.39 -4.71 16.77
CA ARG A 36 9.24 -3.89 16.35
C ARG A 36 8.08 -4.75 15.85
N LEU A 37 8.38 -5.78 15.08
CA LEU A 37 7.38 -6.75 14.59
C LEU A 37 6.75 -7.49 15.79
N GLN A 38 7.56 -7.98 16.72
CA GLN A 38 7.07 -8.68 17.91
C GLN A 38 6.18 -7.77 18.77
N GLU A 39 6.56 -6.51 18.99
CA GLU A 39 5.71 -5.54 19.72
C GLU A 39 4.36 -5.34 19.00
N PHE A 40 4.37 -5.21 17.68
CA PHE A 40 3.16 -5.04 16.86
C PHE A 40 2.20 -6.22 16.99
N LEU A 41 2.76 -7.45 16.92
CA LEU A 41 1.99 -8.69 17.04
C LEU A 41 1.47 -8.90 18.47
N ASN A 42 2.30 -8.72 19.49
CA ASN A 42 1.92 -8.90 20.91
C ASN A 42 0.80 -7.92 21.33
N LYS A 43 0.73 -6.75 20.71
CA LYS A 43 -0.35 -5.77 20.95
C LYS A 43 -1.58 -6.00 20.07
N ASN A 44 -1.63 -7.07 19.30
CA ASN A 44 -2.69 -7.40 18.34
C ASN A 44 -3.02 -6.24 17.39
N ARG A 45 -2.03 -5.38 17.07
CA ARG A 45 -2.24 -4.22 16.20
C ARG A 45 -2.41 -4.58 14.73
N HIS A 46 -2.15 -5.84 14.36
CA HIS A 46 -2.37 -6.39 13.03
C HIS A 46 -3.85 -6.68 12.72
N GLY A 47 -4.75 -6.64 13.72
CA GLY A 47 -6.16 -6.91 13.52
C GLY A 47 -6.42 -8.30 12.94
N GLU A 48 -7.25 -8.40 11.90
CA GLU A 48 -7.61 -9.65 11.21
C GLU A 48 -6.51 -10.20 10.29
N MET A 49 -5.38 -9.52 10.13
CA MET A 49 -4.26 -9.98 9.31
C MET A 49 -3.48 -11.13 10.00
N SER A 50 -4.17 -12.25 10.31
CA SER A 50 -3.61 -13.42 10.99
C SER A 50 -2.40 -14.03 10.26
N TRP A 51 -2.32 -13.83 8.94
CA TRP A 51 -1.18 -14.23 8.13
C TRP A 51 0.15 -13.59 8.58
N MET A 52 0.12 -12.48 9.31
CA MET A 52 1.32 -11.85 9.86
C MET A 52 1.98 -12.68 10.97
N ASN A 53 1.19 -13.52 11.65
CA ASN A 53 1.70 -14.47 12.65
C ASN A 53 2.33 -15.73 12.02
N GLN A 54 2.16 -15.91 10.70
CA GLN A 54 2.75 -17.02 9.98
C GLN A 54 4.17 -16.65 9.53
N LYS A 55 5.10 -17.60 9.65
CA LYS A 55 6.49 -17.43 9.19
C LYS A 55 7.13 -16.16 9.76
N VAL A 56 6.91 -15.90 11.05
CA VAL A 56 7.47 -14.73 11.76
C VAL A 56 9.00 -14.70 11.68
N GLU A 57 9.64 -15.88 11.71
CA GLU A 57 11.08 -16.01 11.53
C GLU A 57 11.56 -15.40 10.21
N TRP A 58 10.86 -15.62 9.09
CA TRP A 58 11.25 -15.07 7.78
C TRP A 58 11.01 -13.56 7.71
N ARG A 59 9.95 -13.09 8.40
CA ARG A 59 9.65 -11.64 8.50
C ARG A 59 10.65 -10.92 9.41
N SER A 60 11.15 -11.62 10.42
CA SER A 60 12.12 -11.07 11.36
C SER A 60 13.55 -11.08 10.81
N ASP A 61 13.90 -12.17 10.12
CA ASP A 61 15.21 -12.40 9.52
C ASP A 61 15.08 -13.05 8.14
N PRO A 62 15.16 -12.24 7.07
CA PRO A 62 15.08 -12.75 5.70
C PRO A 62 16.17 -13.74 5.32
N SER A 63 17.30 -13.79 6.03
CA SER A 63 18.33 -14.79 5.79
C SER A 63 17.84 -16.21 6.09
N SER A 64 16.88 -16.37 7.00
CA SER A 64 16.24 -17.65 7.30
C SER A 64 15.34 -18.15 6.17
N LEU A 65 14.81 -17.25 5.34
CA LEU A 65 14.01 -17.60 4.15
C LEU A 65 14.91 -18.23 3.04
N TRP A 66 16.13 -17.73 2.92
CA TRP A 66 17.07 -18.22 1.93
C TRP A 66 18.53 -18.01 2.39
N PRO A 67 19.11 -19.00 3.08
CA PRO A 67 20.45 -18.91 3.67
C PRO A 67 21.58 -18.59 2.67
N ASN A 68 21.42 -18.99 1.39
CA ASN A 68 22.42 -18.73 0.36
C ASN A 68 22.43 -17.29 -0.16
N ALA A 69 21.41 -16.48 0.19
CA ALA A 69 21.36 -15.10 -0.23
C ALA A 69 22.49 -14.29 0.39
N GLN A 70 23.27 -13.61 -0.45
CA GLN A 70 24.37 -12.74 -0.02
C GLN A 70 24.00 -11.27 -0.09
N SER A 71 23.11 -10.91 -1.02
CA SER A 71 22.64 -9.53 -1.20
C SER A 71 21.15 -9.45 -1.51
N CYS A 72 20.54 -8.36 -1.05
CA CYS A 72 19.19 -7.95 -1.41
C CYS A 72 19.28 -6.69 -2.29
N VAL A 73 18.86 -6.81 -3.54
CA VAL A 73 18.69 -5.67 -4.45
C VAL A 73 17.31 -5.09 -4.19
N MET A 74 17.27 -3.90 -3.61
CA MET A 74 16.05 -3.18 -3.29
C MET A 74 15.75 -2.14 -4.36
N LEU A 75 14.55 -2.14 -4.88
CA LEU A 75 14.14 -1.36 -6.05
C LEU A 75 12.93 -0.51 -5.71
N GLY A 76 12.98 0.77 -6.08
CA GLY A 76 11.91 1.74 -5.93
C GLY A 76 11.33 2.14 -7.28
N GLU A 77 10.00 2.16 -7.40
CA GLU A 77 9.28 2.60 -8.60
C GLU A 77 8.20 3.61 -8.22
N SER A 78 8.30 4.86 -8.76
CA SER A 78 7.35 5.93 -8.46
C SER A 78 5.95 5.62 -8.98
N TYR A 79 4.94 5.89 -8.14
CA TYR A 79 3.54 6.01 -8.54
C TYR A 79 2.94 7.37 -8.15
N SER A 80 3.78 8.37 -7.99
CA SER A 80 3.36 9.72 -7.58
C SER A 80 2.25 10.25 -8.48
N PRO A 81 1.13 10.73 -7.90
CA PRO A 81 0.01 11.25 -8.66
C PRO A 81 0.33 12.63 -9.27
N LYS A 82 -0.41 12.98 -10.33
CA LYS A 82 -0.37 14.29 -10.94
C LYS A 82 -1.14 15.35 -10.14
N HIS A 83 -2.18 14.93 -9.43
CA HIS A 83 -3.09 15.79 -8.68
C HIS A 83 -3.01 15.48 -7.18
N ASP A 84 -3.40 16.44 -6.35
CA ASP A 84 -3.54 16.22 -4.93
C ASP A 84 -4.67 15.20 -4.67
N PRO A 85 -4.36 14.01 -4.11
CA PRO A 85 -5.37 12.99 -3.88
C PRO A 85 -6.36 13.34 -2.75
N LEU A 86 -6.13 14.41 -2.00
CA LEU A 86 -7.04 14.85 -0.94
C LEU A 86 -8.19 15.73 -1.45
N GLU A 87 -8.09 16.28 -2.67
CA GLU A 87 -9.15 17.14 -3.22
C GLU A 87 -10.48 16.39 -3.38
N ILE A 88 -10.47 15.10 -3.69
CA ILE A 88 -11.69 14.28 -3.79
C ILE A 88 -12.44 14.18 -2.46
N LEU A 89 -11.76 14.36 -1.33
CA LEU A 89 -12.40 14.29 -0.02
C LEU A 89 -13.39 15.43 0.23
N LYS A 90 -13.30 16.50 -0.57
CA LYS A 90 -14.23 17.64 -0.55
C LYS A 90 -15.51 17.38 -1.36
N LYS A 91 -15.60 16.26 -2.07
CA LYS A 91 -16.70 15.86 -2.95
C LYS A 91 -17.45 14.67 -2.34
N PRO A 92 -18.44 14.89 -1.48
CA PRO A 92 -19.07 13.80 -0.72
C PRO A 92 -19.84 12.80 -1.59
N GLU A 93 -20.20 13.18 -2.83
CA GLU A 93 -20.87 12.31 -3.81
C GLU A 93 -19.91 11.39 -4.56
N LYS A 94 -18.59 11.61 -4.43
CA LYS A 94 -17.55 10.82 -5.08
C LYS A 94 -16.91 9.83 -4.10
N GLY A 95 -16.47 8.68 -4.63
CA GLY A 95 -15.72 7.69 -3.85
C GLY A 95 -14.21 7.89 -3.97
N ALA A 96 -13.52 8.13 -2.84
CA ALA A 96 -12.07 8.26 -2.83
C ALA A 96 -11.41 6.87 -2.87
N ILE A 97 -10.60 6.63 -3.90
CA ILE A 97 -9.78 5.43 -4.10
C ILE A 97 -8.32 5.84 -3.96
N SER A 98 -7.55 5.11 -3.14
CA SER A 98 -6.11 5.34 -3.00
C SER A 98 -5.39 5.30 -4.36
N VAL A 99 -4.47 6.22 -4.56
CA VAL A 99 -3.75 6.46 -5.84
C VAL A 99 -3.20 5.17 -6.43
N TYR A 100 -2.58 4.32 -5.60
CA TYR A 100 -1.97 3.07 -6.09
C TYR A 100 -2.95 2.08 -6.72
N ALA A 101 -4.26 2.24 -6.45
CA ALA A 101 -5.31 1.32 -6.89
C ALA A 101 -6.15 1.85 -8.05
N GLN A 102 -5.89 3.07 -8.51
CA GLN A 102 -6.69 3.73 -9.55
C GLN A 102 -6.46 3.21 -10.98
N ASN A 103 -5.56 2.23 -11.17
CA ASN A 103 -5.30 1.60 -12.47
C ASN A 103 -4.89 0.12 -12.32
N LYS A 104 -3.79 -0.27 -12.98
CA LYS A 104 -3.30 -1.66 -12.99
C LYS A 104 -2.76 -2.08 -11.64
N ASP A 105 -2.96 -3.35 -11.34
CA ASP A 105 -2.39 -3.96 -10.14
C ASP A 105 -0.85 -3.89 -10.20
N TYR A 106 -0.26 -3.11 -9.30
CA TYR A 106 1.19 -2.90 -9.25
C TYR A 106 1.97 -4.19 -8.99
N HIS A 107 1.38 -5.17 -8.30
CA HIS A 107 2.01 -6.46 -8.09
C HIS A 107 2.37 -7.12 -9.42
N ASP A 108 1.48 -7.05 -10.40
CA ASP A 108 1.72 -7.63 -11.72
C ASP A 108 2.75 -6.82 -12.52
N VAL A 109 2.69 -5.50 -12.44
CA VAL A 109 3.59 -4.60 -13.17
C VAL A 109 5.01 -4.74 -12.64
N VAL A 110 5.20 -4.53 -11.33
CA VAL A 110 6.51 -4.60 -10.66
C VAL A 110 7.09 -6.00 -10.78
N LYS A 111 6.29 -7.06 -10.55
CA LYS A 111 6.75 -8.46 -10.66
C LYS A 111 7.25 -8.82 -12.05
N LYS A 112 6.60 -8.32 -13.10
CA LYS A 112 7.06 -8.53 -14.48
C LYS A 112 8.42 -7.89 -14.73
N ARG A 113 8.65 -6.68 -14.21
CA ARG A 113 9.94 -5.98 -14.30
C ARG A 113 11.02 -6.69 -13.50
N LEU A 114 10.73 -7.06 -12.24
CA LEU A 114 11.64 -7.85 -11.41
C LEU A 114 12.07 -9.14 -12.09
N LYS A 115 11.13 -9.88 -12.70
CA LYS A 115 11.45 -11.12 -13.43
C LYS A 115 12.34 -10.89 -14.66
N ARG A 116 12.21 -9.76 -15.37
CA ARG A 116 13.11 -9.44 -16.48
C ARG A 116 14.50 -9.10 -15.98
N LEU A 117 14.59 -8.25 -14.95
CA LEU A 117 15.86 -7.91 -14.30
C LEU A 117 16.56 -9.15 -13.73
N ALA A 118 15.81 -10.01 -13.04
CA ALA A 118 16.32 -11.25 -12.46
C ALA A 118 16.88 -12.22 -13.51
N ARG A 119 16.15 -12.41 -14.63
CA ARG A 119 16.65 -13.27 -15.74
C ARG A 119 17.93 -12.72 -16.36
N TRP A 120 18.01 -11.39 -16.52
CA TRP A 120 19.23 -10.74 -16.99
C TRP A 120 20.38 -10.96 -16.00
N LEU A 121 20.13 -10.81 -14.69
CA LEU A 121 21.14 -11.00 -13.64
C LEU A 121 21.70 -12.43 -13.66
N VAL A 122 20.83 -13.43 -13.75
CA VAL A 122 21.22 -14.86 -13.85
C VAL A 122 22.07 -15.10 -15.09
N LYS A 123 21.66 -14.55 -16.24
CA LYS A 123 22.39 -14.74 -17.51
C LYS A 123 23.76 -14.05 -17.51
N GLU A 124 23.87 -12.86 -16.93
CA GLU A 124 25.08 -12.05 -16.97
C GLU A 124 26.13 -12.50 -15.95
N PHE A 125 25.68 -13.03 -14.80
CA PHE A 125 26.58 -13.31 -13.67
C PHE A 125 26.51 -14.75 -13.13
N GLU A 126 25.78 -15.64 -13.79
CA GLU A 126 25.68 -17.08 -13.41
C GLU A 126 25.33 -17.29 -11.92
N CYS A 127 24.32 -16.55 -11.43
CA CYS A 127 23.91 -16.55 -10.02
C CYS A 127 22.48 -17.07 -9.83
N GLU A 128 22.11 -17.37 -8.60
CA GLU A 128 20.73 -17.65 -8.21
C GLU A 128 20.02 -16.39 -7.75
N VAL A 129 18.70 -16.32 -7.98
CA VAL A 129 17.86 -15.18 -7.59
C VAL A 129 16.48 -15.62 -7.13
N LYS A 130 15.89 -14.85 -6.20
CA LYS A 130 14.47 -14.89 -5.85
C LYS A 130 13.89 -13.49 -5.90
N VAL A 131 12.68 -13.33 -6.46
CA VAL A 131 12.02 -12.03 -6.60
C VAL A 131 10.80 -11.93 -5.69
N PHE A 132 10.63 -10.78 -5.05
CA PHE A 132 9.51 -10.52 -4.15
C PHE A 132 8.90 -9.14 -4.44
N VAL A 133 7.60 -9.04 -4.27
CA VAL A 133 6.82 -7.81 -4.26
C VAL A 133 5.58 -8.05 -3.39
N ASP A 134 5.57 -7.48 -2.21
CA ASP A 134 4.49 -7.41 -1.22
C ASP A 134 3.83 -8.74 -0.78
N THR A 135 3.75 -9.74 -1.65
CA THR A 135 2.99 -10.99 -1.39
C THR A 135 3.74 -12.07 -0.60
N ALA A 136 5.01 -11.86 -0.31
CA ALA A 136 5.85 -12.82 0.42
C ALA A 136 6.08 -12.36 1.87
N PRO A 137 6.44 -13.27 2.80
CA PRO A 137 6.78 -12.90 4.18
C PRO A 137 8.18 -12.26 4.26
N VAL A 138 8.41 -11.22 3.47
CA VAL A 138 9.65 -10.43 3.38
C VAL A 138 9.37 -9.02 3.89
N PRO A 139 10.18 -8.48 4.82
CA PRO A 139 9.99 -7.14 5.36
C PRO A 139 10.58 -6.07 4.42
N GLU A 140 9.99 -5.88 3.25
CA GLU A 140 10.53 -5.05 2.17
C GLU A 140 10.78 -3.60 2.58
N LYS A 141 9.92 -3.02 3.43
CA LYS A 141 10.14 -1.65 3.96
C LYS A 141 11.39 -1.57 4.83
N ALA A 142 11.62 -2.56 5.69
CA ALA A 142 12.80 -2.58 6.56
C ALA A 142 14.09 -2.81 5.75
N LEU A 143 14.06 -3.72 4.76
CA LEU A 143 15.15 -3.93 3.83
C LEU A 143 15.41 -2.70 2.96
N GLY A 144 14.37 -2.02 2.50
CA GLY A 144 14.48 -0.78 1.75
C GLY A 144 15.16 0.33 2.56
N GLN A 145 14.87 0.43 3.85
CA GLN A 145 15.58 1.35 4.74
C GLN A 145 17.05 0.93 4.93
N ALA A 146 17.30 -0.34 5.21
CA ALA A 146 18.66 -0.85 5.38
C ALA A 146 19.52 -0.65 4.13
N ALA A 147 18.92 -0.75 2.95
CA ALA A 147 19.56 -0.48 1.68
C ALA A 147 19.77 1.01 1.37
N GLY A 148 19.09 1.92 2.06
CA GLY A 148 19.15 3.34 1.74
C GLY A 148 18.21 3.78 0.60
N LEU A 149 17.13 3.03 0.30
CA LEU A 149 16.07 3.52 -0.58
C LEU A 149 15.34 4.73 0.00
N GLY A 150 15.34 4.84 1.31
CA GLY A 150 14.71 5.87 2.10
C GLY A 150 14.69 5.47 3.57
N TRP A 151 13.98 6.20 4.39
CA TRP A 151 13.80 5.90 5.81
C TRP A 151 12.34 5.58 6.11
N GLN A 152 12.09 4.84 7.18
CA GLN A 152 10.73 4.68 7.69
C GLN A 152 10.24 6.03 8.24
N GLY A 153 9.19 6.58 7.63
CA GLY A 153 8.53 7.79 8.09
C GLY A 153 7.74 7.58 9.38
N LYS A 154 7.34 8.68 10.05
CA LYS A 154 6.47 8.60 11.25
C LYS A 154 5.15 7.89 10.97
N HIS A 155 4.68 7.89 9.72
CA HIS A 155 3.51 7.14 9.23
C HIS A 155 3.79 5.66 8.89
N THR A 156 4.96 5.14 9.21
CA THR A 156 5.39 3.73 9.01
C THR A 156 5.62 3.26 7.57
N ASN A 157 5.38 4.10 6.56
CA ASN A 157 5.80 3.84 5.18
C ASN A 157 7.20 4.40 4.93
N LEU A 158 7.88 3.92 3.88
CA LEU A 158 9.15 4.52 3.47
C LEU A 158 8.96 5.91 2.87
N VAL A 159 9.92 6.79 3.13
CA VAL A 159 10.05 8.10 2.53
C VAL A 159 11.42 8.19 1.89
N SER A 160 11.48 8.56 0.64
CA SER A 160 12.71 8.74 -0.13
C SER A 160 13.00 10.23 -0.36
N ARG A 161 14.29 10.59 -0.42
CA ARG A 161 14.72 11.93 -0.85
C ARG A 161 14.35 12.22 -2.30
N GLU A 162 14.30 11.17 -3.14
CA GLU A 162 14.09 11.29 -4.58
C GLU A 162 12.63 11.04 -5.00
N LEU A 163 11.91 10.17 -4.27
CA LEU A 163 10.57 9.70 -4.64
C LEU A 163 9.47 10.15 -3.66
N GLY A 164 9.81 10.91 -2.62
CA GLY A 164 8.84 11.24 -1.56
C GLY A 164 8.30 9.98 -0.88
N SER A 165 6.99 9.92 -0.68
CA SER A 165 6.30 8.77 -0.09
C SER A 165 5.54 7.89 -1.12
N TRP A 166 5.66 8.20 -2.43
CA TRP A 166 4.88 7.63 -3.51
C TRP A 166 5.67 6.63 -4.35
N PHE A 167 6.11 5.50 -3.76
CA PHE A 167 6.81 4.49 -4.52
C PHE A 167 6.51 3.07 -4.05
N PHE A 168 6.45 2.17 -5.01
CA PHE A 168 6.41 0.73 -4.78
C PHE A 168 7.81 0.21 -4.51
N ILE A 169 7.88 -0.89 -3.76
CA ILE A 169 9.13 -1.58 -3.45
C ILE A 169 9.10 -2.94 -4.13
N GLY A 170 10.19 -3.27 -4.81
CA GLY A 170 10.47 -4.61 -5.27
C GLY A 170 11.81 -5.09 -4.75
N SER A 171 11.97 -6.39 -4.57
CA SER A 171 13.23 -6.94 -4.10
C SER A 171 13.68 -8.16 -4.90
N ILE A 172 15.00 -8.27 -5.12
CA ILE A 172 15.66 -9.44 -5.68
C ILE A 172 16.72 -9.88 -4.69
N PHE A 173 16.56 -11.07 -4.12
CA PHE A 173 17.61 -11.71 -3.36
C PHE A 173 18.51 -12.47 -4.33
N THR A 174 19.81 -12.45 -4.09
CA THR A 174 20.81 -13.12 -4.95
C THR A 174 21.96 -13.72 -4.16
N THR A 175 22.55 -14.74 -4.73
CA THR A 175 23.81 -15.34 -4.24
C THR A 175 25.05 -14.51 -4.57
N LEU A 176 24.90 -13.45 -5.38
CA LEU A 176 26.01 -12.51 -5.63
C LEU A 176 26.32 -11.71 -4.36
N ASN A 177 27.61 -11.60 -4.07
CA ASN A 177 28.11 -10.71 -3.05
C ASN A 177 28.38 -9.33 -3.65
N ILE A 178 27.37 -8.44 -3.58
CA ILE A 178 27.43 -7.08 -4.11
C ILE A 178 27.63 -6.12 -2.94
N GLU A 179 28.46 -5.09 -3.10
CA GLU A 179 28.68 -4.08 -2.08
C GLU A 179 27.40 -3.39 -1.67
N GLU A 180 27.15 -3.32 -0.38
CA GLU A 180 25.95 -2.71 0.18
C GLU A 180 26.03 -1.19 0.17
N ASP A 181 24.86 -0.54 0.08
CA ASP A 181 24.71 0.88 0.24
C ASP A 181 24.53 1.26 1.71
N SER A 182 24.77 2.51 2.05
CA SER A 182 24.56 3.02 3.40
C SER A 182 23.07 3.18 3.70
N MET A 183 22.67 2.78 4.90
CA MET A 183 21.32 2.98 5.42
C MET A 183 20.98 4.47 5.48
N GLU A 184 19.76 4.84 5.08
CA GLU A 184 19.27 6.20 5.21
C GLU A 184 18.73 6.45 6.62
N ILE A 185 19.13 7.57 7.23
CA ILE A 185 18.63 8.01 8.53
C ILE A 185 17.31 8.77 8.39
N SER A 186 16.49 8.77 9.46
CA SER A 186 15.20 9.47 9.44
C SER A 186 15.37 10.99 9.31
N ASN A 187 14.70 11.57 8.33
CA ASN A 187 14.65 13.00 8.06
C ASN A 187 13.26 13.61 8.36
N CYS A 188 12.43 12.95 9.16
CA CYS A 188 11.14 13.48 9.58
C CYS A 188 11.25 14.66 10.55
N GLY A 189 12.38 14.79 11.27
CA GLY A 189 12.61 15.90 12.22
C GLY A 189 11.45 16.10 13.20
N THR A 190 11.02 17.34 13.39
CA THR A 190 9.88 17.72 14.25
C THR A 190 8.52 17.63 13.57
N CYS A 191 8.47 17.41 12.24
CA CYS A 191 7.21 17.36 11.47
C CYS A 191 6.25 16.27 12.00
N THR A 192 4.97 16.62 12.14
CA THR A 192 3.88 15.73 12.60
C THR A 192 2.71 15.64 11.61
N SER A 193 2.79 16.28 10.44
CA SER A 193 1.68 16.43 9.49
C SER A 193 0.94 15.11 9.21
N CYS A 194 1.68 14.00 9.00
CA CYS A 194 1.07 12.69 8.74
C CYS A 194 0.35 12.09 9.96
N LEU A 195 0.70 12.48 11.17
CA LEU A 195 0.03 12.04 12.40
C LEU A 195 -1.24 12.86 12.61
N ASP A 196 -1.14 14.18 12.39
CA ASP A 196 -2.22 15.15 12.63
C ASP A 196 -3.37 15.00 11.64
N VAL A 197 -3.07 14.65 10.37
CA VAL A 197 -4.09 14.47 9.32
C VAL A 197 -4.92 13.20 9.47
N CYS A 198 -4.44 12.21 10.25
CA CYS A 198 -5.10 10.90 10.33
C CYS A 198 -6.47 10.99 11.02
N PRO A 199 -7.61 10.78 10.33
CA PRO A 199 -8.94 11.00 10.89
C PRO A 199 -9.27 10.08 12.06
N THR A 200 -8.63 8.92 12.10
CA THR A 200 -8.90 7.85 13.08
C THR A 200 -7.82 7.76 14.16
N ASN A 201 -6.80 8.64 14.13
CA ASN A 201 -5.66 8.60 15.03
C ASN A 201 -4.97 7.22 15.06
N ALA A 202 -4.75 6.63 13.91
CA ALA A 202 -4.18 5.27 13.78
C ALA A 202 -2.71 5.17 14.25
N PHE A 203 -2.06 6.28 14.59
CA PHE A 203 -0.66 6.33 15.04
C PHE A 203 -0.58 6.60 16.53
N PRO A 204 -0.48 5.57 17.41
CA PRO A 204 -0.39 5.77 18.85
C PRO A 204 0.90 6.51 19.28
N LYS A 205 1.94 6.44 18.46
CA LYS A 205 3.20 7.20 18.56
C LYS A 205 3.84 7.30 17.16
N PRO A 206 4.75 8.26 16.94
CA PRO A 206 5.57 8.27 15.72
C PRO A 206 6.21 6.90 15.48
N TYR A 207 6.23 6.47 14.22
CA TYR A 207 6.79 5.17 13.78
C TYR A 207 6.03 3.93 14.28
N LYS A 208 4.82 4.09 14.83
CA LYS A 208 3.96 2.98 15.29
C LYS A 208 2.55 3.15 14.74
N LEU A 209 2.04 2.08 14.15
CA LEU A 209 0.69 2.01 13.59
C LEU A 209 -0.15 1.02 14.42
N ASP A 210 -1.42 1.35 14.62
CA ASP A 210 -2.45 0.39 14.95
C ASP A 210 -3.33 0.18 13.72
N ALA A 211 -3.15 -0.98 13.05
CA ALA A 211 -3.87 -1.24 11.81
C ALA A 211 -5.39 -1.27 12.01
N ARG A 212 -5.87 -1.66 13.20
CA ARG A 212 -7.31 -1.71 13.53
C ARG A 212 -8.01 -0.36 13.43
N LEU A 213 -7.24 0.73 13.49
CA LEU A 213 -7.72 2.10 13.33
C LEU A 213 -7.42 2.67 11.94
N CYS A 214 -6.55 2.04 11.14
CA CYS A 214 -6.14 2.56 9.84
C CYS A 214 -7.25 2.37 8.79
N ILE A 215 -7.68 3.44 8.13
CA ILE A 215 -8.72 3.39 7.09
C ILE A 215 -8.31 2.46 5.95
N SER A 216 -7.03 2.44 5.55
CA SER A 216 -6.55 1.50 4.54
C SER A 216 -6.80 0.04 4.96
N TYR A 217 -6.48 -0.32 6.20
CA TYR A 217 -6.78 -1.64 6.74
C TYR A 217 -8.30 -1.90 6.79
N LEU A 218 -9.09 -0.96 7.30
CA LEU A 218 -10.54 -1.11 7.46
C LEU A 218 -11.26 -1.31 6.12
N THR A 219 -10.76 -0.70 5.05
CA THR A 219 -11.38 -0.79 3.72
C THR A 219 -10.84 -1.93 2.86
N ILE A 220 -9.66 -2.47 3.17
CA ILE A 220 -8.99 -3.50 2.35
C ILE A 220 -8.90 -4.84 3.07
N GLU A 221 -8.34 -4.88 4.28
CA GLU A 221 -7.98 -6.12 4.96
C GLU A 221 -9.11 -6.66 5.85
N SER A 222 -9.79 -5.77 6.58
CA SER A 222 -10.86 -6.17 7.49
C SER A 222 -12.07 -6.72 6.74
N SER A 223 -12.47 -7.93 7.08
CA SER A 223 -13.68 -8.59 6.56
C SER A 223 -14.93 -8.33 7.42
N SER A 224 -14.74 -7.85 8.64
CA SER A 224 -15.81 -7.53 9.59
C SER A 224 -16.46 -6.17 9.33
N PRO A 225 -17.66 -5.90 9.87
CA PRO A 225 -18.19 -4.55 9.92
C PRO A 225 -17.21 -3.58 10.60
N VAL A 226 -17.09 -2.39 10.06
CA VAL A 226 -16.27 -1.35 10.71
C VAL A 226 -16.95 -0.93 12.03
N PRO A 227 -16.18 -0.80 13.14
CA PRO A 227 -16.71 -0.29 14.40
C PRO A 227 -17.44 1.05 14.21
N GLU A 228 -18.62 1.20 14.80
CA GLU A 228 -19.53 2.33 14.51
C GLU A 228 -18.87 3.69 14.73
N HIS A 229 -18.08 3.84 15.81
CA HIS A 229 -17.36 5.07 16.13
C HIS A 229 -16.26 5.47 15.11
N LEU A 230 -15.93 4.60 14.15
CA LEU A 230 -14.97 4.87 13.08
C LEU A 230 -15.66 5.16 11.74
N ARG A 231 -16.94 4.79 11.55
CA ARG A 231 -17.62 4.88 10.25
C ARG A 231 -17.69 6.31 9.72
N SER A 232 -18.04 7.28 10.57
CA SER A 232 -18.05 8.70 10.18
C SER A 232 -16.65 9.24 9.83
N LYS A 233 -15.61 8.71 10.46
CA LYS A 233 -14.22 9.13 10.22
C LYS A 233 -13.65 8.63 8.89
N ILE A 234 -14.25 7.62 8.29
CA ILE A 234 -13.86 7.13 6.95
C ILE A 234 -14.14 8.18 5.89
N GLY A 235 -15.20 9.00 6.07
CA GLY A 235 -15.64 9.96 5.05
C GLY A 235 -16.04 9.23 3.77
N ASN A 236 -15.60 9.74 2.63
CA ASN A 236 -15.87 9.14 1.33
C ASN A 236 -14.77 8.18 0.82
N ARG A 237 -13.86 7.70 1.69
CA ARG A 237 -12.79 6.75 1.32
C ARG A 237 -13.36 5.35 1.18
N ILE A 238 -13.41 4.84 -0.05
CA ILE A 238 -14.00 3.53 -0.38
C ILE A 238 -12.97 2.41 -0.57
N TYR A 239 -11.69 2.77 -0.82
CA TYR A 239 -10.61 1.79 -0.97
C TYR A 239 -9.25 2.43 -0.66
N GLY A 240 -8.61 2.01 0.42
CA GLY A 240 -7.35 2.58 0.87
C GLY A 240 -7.51 3.97 1.49
N CYS A 241 -6.39 4.61 1.77
CA CYS A 241 -6.31 5.95 2.34
C CYS A 241 -4.92 6.53 2.09
N ASP A 242 -4.86 7.72 1.55
CA ASP A 242 -3.60 8.38 1.20
C ASP A 242 -3.24 9.55 2.12
N ASP A 243 -4.08 9.88 3.10
CA ASP A 243 -3.96 11.09 3.91
C ASP A 243 -2.53 11.30 4.44
N CYS A 244 -1.99 10.29 5.12
CA CYS A 244 -0.67 10.38 5.74
C CYS A 244 0.49 10.44 4.71
N LEU A 245 0.28 9.90 3.51
CA LEU A 245 1.25 9.96 2.42
C LEU A 245 1.20 11.33 1.74
N ALA A 246 0.00 11.82 1.43
CA ALA A 246 -0.23 13.05 0.67
C ALA A 246 0.36 14.28 1.35
N VAL A 247 0.22 14.40 2.67
CA VAL A 247 0.73 15.57 3.42
C VAL A 247 2.23 15.52 3.71
N CYS A 248 2.94 14.48 3.25
CA CYS A 248 4.36 14.38 3.52
C CYS A 248 5.14 15.47 2.77
N PRO A 249 5.88 16.36 3.46
CA PRO A 249 6.60 17.47 2.81
C PRO A 249 7.71 17.00 1.85
N TRP A 250 8.15 15.75 1.97
CA TRP A 250 9.13 15.16 1.06
C TRP A 250 8.56 14.88 -0.33
N ASN A 251 7.25 14.90 -0.50
CA ASN A 251 6.61 14.74 -1.81
C ASN A 251 6.95 15.86 -2.80
N LYS A 252 7.44 17.01 -2.33
CA LYS A 252 7.95 18.09 -3.20
C LYS A 252 9.09 17.65 -4.13
N PHE A 253 9.77 16.55 -3.80
CA PHE A 253 10.83 15.97 -4.62
C PHE A 253 10.35 14.83 -5.50
N ALA A 254 9.14 14.31 -5.25
CA ALA A 254 8.56 13.26 -6.06
C ALA A 254 8.24 13.77 -7.47
N LYS A 255 8.55 12.96 -8.46
CA LYS A 255 8.13 13.19 -9.84
C LYS A 255 6.93 12.32 -10.16
N GLU A 256 6.02 12.84 -10.96
CA GLU A 256 4.90 12.09 -11.49
C GLU A 256 5.35 10.73 -12.02
N ALA A 257 4.51 9.71 -11.83
CA ALA A 257 4.80 8.36 -12.33
C ALA A 257 5.05 8.37 -13.84
N ALA A 258 6.16 7.78 -14.27
CA ALA A 258 6.52 7.73 -15.70
C ALA A 258 5.71 6.66 -16.47
N ASP A 259 5.17 5.63 -15.79
CA ASP A 259 4.39 4.58 -16.43
C ASP A 259 2.88 4.88 -16.35
N ASN A 260 2.24 5.02 -17.51
CA ASN A 260 0.79 5.25 -17.63
C ASN A 260 -0.08 4.19 -16.93
N LYS A 261 0.49 3.02 -16.57
CA LYS A 261 -0.22 1.99 -15.80
C LYS A 261 -0.49 2.41 -14.35
N TYR A 262 0.16 3.46 -13.87
CA TYR A 262 -0.05 4.02 -12.53
C TYR A 262 -0.87 5.30 -12.55
N HIS A 263 -1.09 5.91 -13.73
CA HIS A 263 -1.99 7.05 -13.84
C HIS A 263 -3.44 6.59 -13.62
N ALA A 264 -4.22 7.41 -12.95
CA ALA A 264 -5.62 7.09 -12.72
C ALA A 264 -6.37 6.85 -14.02
N ARG A 265 -7.22 5.82 -14.04
CA ARG A 265 -8.24 5.67 -15.08
C ARG A 265 -9.32 6.72 -14.86
N ASP A 266 -9.88 7.29 -15.92
CA ASP A 266 -10.90 8.33 -15.83
C ASP A 266 -12.10 7.91 -14.96
N ASP A 267 -12.52 6.63 -15.08
CA ASP A 267 -13.65 6.08 -14.32
C ASP A 267 -13.32 5.72 -12.86
N LEU A 268 -12.04 5.89 -12.42
CA LEU A 268 -11.57 5.63 -11.06
C LEU A 268 -10.96 6.86 -10.39
N LEU A 269 -10.77 7.96 -11.12
CA LEU A 269 -10.22 9.20 -10.58
C LEU A 269 -11.23 9.86 -9.61
N GLU A 270 -12.47 10.00 -10.02
CA GLU A 270 -13.57 10.58 -9.24
C GLU A 270 -14.88 9.79 -9.46
N PRO A 271 -14.93 8.51 -9.06
CA PRO A 271 -16.07 7.66 -9.32
C PRO A 271 -17.31 8.10 -8.53
N GLU A 272 -18.47 8.08 -9.17
CA GLU A 272 -19.75 8.39 -8.55
C GLU A 272 -20.18 7.29 -7.58
N LEU A 273 -20.48 7.63 -6.34
CA LEU A 273 -21.02 6.66 -5.36
C LEU A 273 -22.34 6.05 -5.85
N ASP A 274 -23.10 6.81 -6.60
CA ASP A 274 -24.36 6.45 -7.22
C ASP A 274 -24.25 5.25 -8.17
N GLU A 275 -23.20 5.23 -8.99
CA GLU A 275 -22.91 4.13 -9.89
C GLU A 275 -22.33 2.93 -9.14
N LEU A 276 -21.44 3.21 -8.18
CA LEU A 276 -20.72 2.15 -7.48
C LEU A 276 -21.60 1.29 -6.58
N VAL A 277 -22.62 1.88 -5.96
CA VAL A 277 -23.53 1.18 -5.04
C VAL A 277 -24.42 0.15 -5.75
N THR A 278 -24.61 0.30 -7.06
CA THR A 278 -25.45 -0.59 -7.87
C THR A 278 -24.71 -1.81 -8.44
N LEU A 279 -23.40 -1.93 -8.22
CA LEU A 279 -22.60 -3.01 -8.79
C LEU A 279 -22.99 -4.37 -8.19
N ASP A 280 -23.41 -5.29 -9.06
CA ASP A 280 -23.43 -6.72 -8.77
C ASP A 280 -22.04 -7.35 -8.88
N ASP A 281 -21.88 -8.64 -8.56
CA ASP A 281 -20.58 -9.30 -8.58
C ASP A 281 -19.97 -9.33 -10.00
N LEU A 282 -20.79 -9.53 -11.04
CA LEU A 282 -20.32 -9.58 -12.43
C LEU A 282 -19.78 -8.22 -12.89
N SER A 283 -20.56 -7.17 -12.67
CA SER A 283 -20.21 -5.78 -13.03
C SER A 283 -19.00 -5.30 -12.22
N PHE A 284 -18.93 -5.63 -10.92
CA PHE A 284 -17.77 -5.36 -10.07
C PHE A 284 -16.50 -6.02 -10.63
N ARG A 285 -16.53 -7.31 -10.93
CA ARG A 285 -15.38 -8.04 -11.49
C ARG A 285 -14.94 -7.52 -12.84
N LYS A 286 -15.88 -7.06 -13.66
CA LYS A 286 -15.61 -6.44 -14.97
C LYS A 286 -14.96 -5.07 -14.79
N LYS A 287 -15.55 -4.19 -13.97
CA LYS A 287 -15.05 -2.82 -13.72
C LYS A 287 -13.63 -2.83 -13.16
N PHE A 288 -13.35 -3.70 -12.19
CA PHE A 288 -12.06 -3.77 -11.50
C PHE A 288 -11.12 -4.86 -12.04
N SER A 289 -11.34 -5.32 -13.27
CA SER A 289 -10.45 -6.28 -13.91
C SER A 289 -9.03 -5.73 -14.03
N GLY A 290 -8.03 -6.46 -13.49
CA GLY A 290 -6.62 -6.06 -13.48
C GLY A 290 -6.28 -4.92 -12.51
N SER A 291 -7.21 -4.53 -11.63
CA SER A 291 -7.00 -3.60 -10.50
C SER A 291 -6.87 -4.39 -9.19
N PRO A 292 -6.10 -3.87 -8.20
CA PRO A 292 -6.01 -4.49 -6.88
C PRO A 292 -7.36 -4.49 -6.14
N ILE A 293 -8.29 -3.59 -6.47
CA ILE A 293 -9.63 -3.51 -5.88
C ILE A 293 -10.41 -4.82 -6.04
N LYS A 294 -10.21 -5.54 -7.14
CA LYS A 294 -10.89 -6.81 -7.39
C LYS A 294 -10.66 -7.85 -6.28
N ARG A 295 -9.55 -7.75 -5.55
CA ARG A 295 -9.14 -8.72 -4.52
C ARG A 295 -10.06 -8.74 -3.30
N ILE A 296 -10.68 -7.60 -2.96
CA ILE A 296 -11.54 -7.52 -1.77
C ILE A 296 -12.95 -8.10 -1.99
N GLY A 297 -13.35 -8.33 -3.25
CA GLY A 297 -14.69 -8.80 -3.59
C GLY A 297 -15.77 -7.72 -3.54
N ARG A 298 -16.92 -8.01 -4.19
CA ARG A 298 -18.06 -7.08 -4.28
C ARG A 298 -18.58 -6.65 -2.90
N ASP A 299 -18.78 -7.57 -2.00
CA ASP A 299 -19.49 -7.29 -0.75
C ASP A 299 -18.71 -6.34 0.17
N ARG A 300 -17.39 -6.54 0.30
CA ARG A 300 -16.54 -5.63 1.06
C ARG A 300 -16.45 -4.26 0.38
N PHE A 301 -16.41 -4.23 -0.95
CA PHE A 301 -16.42 -2.97 -1.69
C PHE A 301 -17.72 -2.20 -1.49
N ILE A 302 -18.89 -2.86 -1.63
CA ILE A 302 -20.20 -2.24 -1.41
C ILE A 302 -20.37 -1.79 0.04
N ARG A 303 -19.90 -2.57 1.03
CA ARG A 303 -19.84 -2.12 2.43
C ARG A 303 -19.13 -0.76 2.55
N ASN A 304 -17.98 -0.60 1.91
CA ASN A 304 -17.22 0.67 1.96
C ASN A 304 -17.95 1.81 1.25
N VAL A 305 -18.56 1.53 0.10
CA VAL A 305 -19.39 2.51 -0.64
C VAL A 305 -20.57 2.98 0.21
N LEU A 306 -21.23 2.07 0.92
CA LEU A 306 -22.32 2.39 1.82
C LEU A 306 -21.90 3.30 2.99
N TYR A 307 -20.70 3.10 3.55
CA TYR A 307 -20.17 4.03 4.56
C TYR A 307 -19.94 5.43 3.96
N ALA A 308 -19.41 5.51 2.74
CA ALA A 308 -19.26 6.81 2.06
C ALA A 308 -20.60 7.48 1.79
N ILE A 309 -21.60 6.73 1.37
CA ILE A 309 -22.98 7.23 1.16
C ILE A 309 -23.58 7.76 2.48
N GLY A 310 -23.48 7.01 3.58
CA GLY A 310 -23.94 7.49 4.87
C GLY A 310 -23.27 8.82 5.28
N ASN A 311 -21.96 8.90 5.07
CA ASN A 311 -21.18 10.12 5.36
C ASN A 311 -21.47 11.30 4.42
N SER A 312 -22.12 11.07 3.28
CA SER A 312 -22.51 12.16 2.39
C SER A 312 -23.70 12.97 2.91
N HIS A 313 -24.52 12.40 3.81
CA HIS A 313 -25.79 12.96 4.29
C HIS A 313 -26.77 13.37 3.18
N ASP A 314 -26.61 12.81 1.99
CA ASP A 314 -27.44 13.12 0.83
C ASP A 314 -28.62 12.14 0.71
N LYS A 315 -29.81 12.62 1.04
CA LYS A 315 -31.04 11.82 1.04
C LYS A 315 -31.41 11.20 -0.33
N ARG A 316 -30.80 11.67 -1.44
CA ARG A 316 -31.01 11.08 -2.77
C ARG A 316 -30.62 9.60 -2.85
N TYR A 317 -29.77 9.13 -1.94
CA TYR A 317 -29.34 7.71 -1.89
C TYR A 317 -30.33 6.78 -1.19
N LEU A 318 -31.34 7.28 -0.47
CA LEU A 318 -32.25 6.43 0.33
C LEU A 318 -32.91 5.33 -0.50
N ASP A 319 -33.51 5.69 -1.64
CA ASP A 319 -34.19 4.71 -2.50
C ASP A 319 -33.21 3.69 -3.10
N LYS A 320 -31.98 4.14 -3.38
CA LYS A 320 -30.95 3.29 -3.99
C LYS A 320 -30.37 2.24 -3.04
N ILE A 321 -30.28 2.55 -1.76
CA ILE A 321 -29.73 1.62 -0.76
C ILE A 321 -30.79 0.78 -0.07
N GLU A 322 -32.10 1.04 -0.26
CA GLU A 322 -33.18 0.36 0.46
C GLU A 322 -33.16 -1.15 0.30
N HIS A 323 -32.87 -1.64 -0.91
CA HIS A 323 -32.78 -3.08 -1.16
C HIS A 323 -31.57 -3.73 -0.49
N LEU A 324 -30.50 -2.97 -0.22
CA LEU A 324 -29.28 -3.45 0.44
C LEU A 324 -29.43 -3.59 1.97
N VAL A 325 -30.46 -2.97 2.57
CA VAL A 325 -30.79 -3.12 4.00
C VAL A 325 -31.10 -4.59 4.35
N LYS A 326 -31.55 -5.36 3.35
CA LYS A 326 -31.84 -6.79 3.47
C LYS A 326 -30.92 -7.66 2.60
N ASP A 327 -29.72 -7.16 2.26
CA ASP A 327 -28.76 -7.92 1.47
C ASP A 327 -28.44 -9.25 2.19
N PRO A 328 -28.33 -10.38 1.48
CA PRO A 328 -27.99 -11.67 2.07
C PRO A 328 -26.62 -11.68 2.76
N ASN A 329 -25.71 -10.79 2.38
CA ASN A 329 -24.43 -10.64 3.06
C ASN A 329 -24.58 -9.71 4.28
N PRO A 330 -24.33 -10.19 5.52
CA PRO A 330 -24.58 -9.42 6.73
C PRO A 330 -23.73 -8.16 6.85
N ILE A 331 -22.52 -8.10 6.26
CA ILE A 331 -21.69 -6.90 6.30
C ILE A 331 -22.24 -5.79 5.40
N VAL A 332 -22.89 -6.15 4.29
CA VAL A 332 -23.57 -5.20 3.40
C VAL A 332 -24.84 -4.70 4.06
N ALA A 333 -25.67 -5.60 4.60
CA ALA A 333 -26.89 -5.24 5.29
C ALA A 333 -26.63 -4.29 6.49
N ASP A 334 -25.62 -4.58 7.32
CA ASP A 334 -25.22 -3.73 8.44
C ASP A 334 -24.79 -2.32 7.97
N ALA A 335 -23.97 -2.24 6.93
CA ALA A 335 -23.54 -0.98 6.38
C ALA A 335 -24.69 -0.16 5.76
N ALA A 336 -25.63 -0.85 5.08
CA ALA A 336 -26.82 -0.20 4.50
C ALA A 336 -27.77 0.33 5.58
N GLN A 337 -27.98 -0.43 6.65
CA GLN A 337 -28.79 0.02 7.81
C GLN A 337 -28.18 1.25 8.47
N TRP A 338 -26.85 1.24 8.67
CA TRP A 338 -26.14 2.40 9.19
C TRP A 338 -26.27 3.61 8.27
N ALA A 339 -25.97 3.44 6.97
CA ALA A 339 -26.09 4.52 5.99
C ALA A 339 -27.52 5.11 5.97
N LYS A 340 -28.56 4.25 6.02
CA LYS A 340 -29.95 4.69 6.08
C LYS A 340 -30.25 5.53 7.33
N ARG A 341 -29.66 5.20 8.48
CA ARG A 341 -29.80 6.00 9.72
C ARG A 341 -29.17 7.38 9.54
N GLU A 342 -27.92 7.43 9.04
CA GLU A 342 -27.20 8.70 8.83
C GLU A 342 -27.90 9.63 7.80
N LEU A 343 -28.52 9.06 6.78
CA LEU A 343 -29.28 9.83 5.77
C LEU A 343 -30.62 10.37 6.29
N ASN A 344 -31.20 9.76 7.33
CA ASN A 344 -32.47 10.19 7.92
C ASN A 344 -32.31 11.16 9.09
N GLY A 345 -31.13 11.16 9.75
CA GLY A 345 -30.78 12.05 10.86
C GLY A 345 -30.39 13.40 10.40
#